data_ce67bf962d43bd7a35e200a6ed30744f
#
_entry.id   ce67bf962d43bd7a35e200a6ed30744f
#
_cell.length_a   1.000
_cell.length_b   1.000
_cell.length_c   1.000
_cell.angle_alpha   90.00
_cell.angle_beta   90.00
_cell.angle_gamma   90.00
#
_symmetry.space_group_name_H-M   'P 1'
#
loop_
_entity.id
_entity.type
_entity.pdbx_description
1 polymer ?
#
loop_
_entity_poly.entity_id
_entity_poly.type
_entity_poly.pdbx_seq_one_letter_code
_entity_poly.pdbx_strand_id
1 'polypeptide(L)'
;MDATARQLVRERSGNLCEYCRLPQASYDLTFHVEHIIAQQHKQDDSLENLDLARHQCNLHKGTNLATIDQESEERVRLFNPRIDTWNEHFRLEDAEIIGQTPIGNGTVRLLKMNSERRLRLRKQLLATGEM
;
A
#
# COMPACT_ATOMS: atom_id res chain seq x y z
N MET A 1 0.55 18.44 -8.63
CA MET A 1 0.71 18.08 -7.20
C MET A 1 1.83 18.93 -6.64
N ASP A 2 1.55 19.78 -5.68
CA ASP A 2 2.52 20.70 -5.11
C ASP A 2 3.18 20.15 -3.83
N ALA A 3 4.16 20.91 -3.30
CA ALA A 3 4.91 20.49 -2.10
C ALA A 3 4.01 20.40 -0.86
N THR A 4 3.01 21.27 -0.75
CA THR A 4 2.07 21.27 0.37
C THR A 4 1.22 19.99 0.37
N ALA A 5 0.71 19.60 -0.79
CA ALA A 5 -0.07 18.36 -0.93
C ALA A 5 0.78 17.15 -0.56
N ARG A 6 2.02 17.08 -1.03
CA ARG A 6 2.94 15.99 -0.71
C ARG A 6 3.21 15.88 0.79
N GLN A 7 3.44 17.03 1.43
CA GLN A 7 3.67 17.05 2.87
C GLN A 7 2.46 16.56 3.65
N LEU A 8 1.25 16.99 3.28
CA LEU A 8 0.02 16.56 3.92
C LEU A 8 -0.19 15.04 3.79
N VAL A 9 0.12 14.49 2.61
CA VAL A 9 0.02 13.03 2.40
C VAL A 9 0.99 12.28 3.32
N ARG A 10 2.24 12.75 3.44
CA ARG A 10 3.22 12.13 4.33
C ARG A 10 2.81 12.21 5.79
N GLU A 11 2.30 13.34 6.21
CA GLU A 11 1.85 13.53 7.60
C GLU A 11 0.68 12.63 7.95
N ARG A 12 -0.37 12.58 7.12
CA ARG A 12 -1.57 11.77 7.42
C ARG A 12 -1.28 10.27 7.41
N SER A 13 -0.29 9.83 6.63
CA SER A 13 0.12 8.42 6.59
C SER A 13 1.06 8.04 7.72
N GLY A 14 1.56 9.02 8.49
CA GLY A 14 2.59 8.78 9.50
C GLY A 14 3.91 8.33 8.90
N ASN A 15 4.21 8.71 7.66
CA ASN A 15 5.39 8.27 6.90
C ASN A 15 5.50 6.74 6.76
N LEU A 16 4.36 6.06 6.75
CA LEU A 16 4.27 4.63 6.45
C LEU A 16 3.77 4.43 5.04
N CYS A 17 4.25 3.39 4.37
CA CYS A 17 3.59 2.93 3.15
C CYS A 17 2.16 2.53 3.50
N GLU A 18 1.18 3.10 2.82
CA GLU A 18 -0.22 2.88 3.15
C GLU A 18 -0.73 1.48 2.75
N TYR A 19 0.11 0.71 2.05
CA TYR A 19 -0.19 -0.67 1.67
C TYR A 19 0.57 -1.68 2.53
N CYS A 20 1.90 -1.70 2.46
CA CYS A 20 2.70 -2.74 3.15
C CYS A 20 3.15 -2.36 4.56
N ARG A 21 2.83 -1.16 5.02
CA ARG A 21 3.11 -0.67 6.38
C ARG A 21 4.58 -0.46 6.74
N LEU A 22 5.49 -0.64 5.81
CA LEU A 22 6.89 -0.35 6.09
C LEU A 22 7.11 1.15 6.24
N PRO A 23 7.88 1.60 7.26
CA PRO A 23 8.10 3.03 7.46
C PRO A 23 9.15 3.60 6.51
N GLN A 24 9.00 4.89 6.20
CA GLN A 24 9.95 5.64 5.36
C GLN A 24 11.39 5.53 5.91
N ALA A 25 11.54 5.56 7.22
CA ALA A 25 12.85 5.49 7.87
C ALA A 25 13.61 4.19 7.57
N SER A 26 12.92 3.13 7.13
CA SER A 26 13.53 1.84 6.78
C SER A 26 14.03 1.78 5.34
N TYR A 27 13.91 2.87 4.58
CA TYR A 27 14.27 2.89 3.16
C TYR A 27 15.08 4.13 2.82
N ASP A 28 16.12 3.97 2.01
CA ASP A 28 17.01 5.06 1.65
C ASP A 28 16.42 6.04 0.63
N LEU A 29 15.46 5.56 -0.18
CA LEU A 29 14.82 6.37 -1.20
C LEU A 29 13.48 6.90 -0.68
N THR A 30 13.10 8.09 -1.14
CA THR A 30 11.84 8.72 -0.77
C THR A 30 10.66 7.90 -1.30
N PHE A 31 9.68 7.63 -0.44
CA PHE A 31 8.43 7.00 -0.85
C PHE A 31 7.68 7.90 -1.85
N HIS A 32 6.89 7.28 -2.71
CA HIS A 32 6.12 7.98 -3.73
C HIS A 32 4.81 8.52 -3.19
N VAL A 33 4.51 9.78 -3.50
CA VAL A 33 3.16 10.31 -3.39
C VAL A 33 2.52 10.14 -4.77
N GLU A 34 1.55 9.26 -4.85
CA GLU A 34 0.97 8.82 -6.13
C GLU A 34 -0.54 8.93 -6.14
N HIS A 35 -1.10 8.86 -7.34
CA HIS A 35 -2.54 8.82 -7.54
C HIS A 35 -3.05 7.40 -7.30
N ILE A 36 -4.08 7.26 -6.47
CA ILE A 36 -4.74 5.97 -6.24
C ILE A 36 -5.41 5.52 -7.54
N ILE A 37 -6.19 6.42 -8.15
CA ILE A 37 -6.69 6.23 -9.51
C ILE A 37 -5.76 7.00 -10.42
N ALA A 38 -5.05 6.29 -11.31
CA ALA A 38 -4.05 6.89 -12.18
C ALA A 38 -4.68 7.94 -13.10
N GLN A 39 -3.88 8.95 -13.46
CA GLN A 39 -4.32 10.07 -14.30
C GLN A 39 -4.91 9.62 -15.64
N GLN A 40 -4.43 8.51 -16.19
CA GLN A 40 -4.98 7.98 -17.44
C GLN A 40 -6.43 7.52 -17.33
N HIS A 41 -6.90 7.22 -16.12
CA HIS A 41 -8.28 6.81 -15.89
C HIS A 41 -9.15 7.97 -15.42
N LYS A 42 -8.57 8.88 -14.65
CA LYS A 42 -9.29 10.02 -14.08
C LYS A 42 -8.28 11.09 -13.67
N GLN A 43 -8.45 12.30 -14.16
CA GLN A 43 -7.60 13.41 -13.74
C GLN A 43 -8.12 13.99 -12.44
N ASP A 44 -7.57 13.51 -11.33
CA ASP A 44 -8.00 13.91 -9.98
C ASP A 44 -6.74 14.04 -9.10
N ASP A 45 -6.35 15.29 -8.82
CA ASP A 45 -5.22 15.62 -7.97
C ASP A 45 -5.63 15.94 -6.52
N SER A 46 -6.88 15.65 -6.16
CA SER A 46 -7.35 15.90 -4.79
C SER A 46 -6.66 14.99 -3.78
N LEU A 47 -6.60 15.43 -2.53
CA LEU A 47 -5.99 14.65 -1.44
C LEU A 47 -6.67 13.28 -1.27
N GLU A 48 -7.96 13.17 -1.62
CA GLU A 48 -8.71 11.93 -1.56
C GLU A 48 -8.26 10.91 -2.61
N ASN A 49 -7.48 11.33 -3.59
CA ASN A 49 -6.94 10.44 -4.62
C ASN A 49 -5.42 10.26 -4.53
N LEU A 50 -4.81 10.67 -3.44
CA LEU A 50 -3.37 10.55 -3.26
C LEU A 50 -3.05 9.55 -2.15
N ASP A 51 -1.94 8.84 -2.32
CA ASP A 51 -1.42 7.91 -1.32
C ASP A 51 0.09 8.08 -1.13
N LEU A 52 0.60 7.49 -0.05
CA LEU A 52 2.04 7.33 0.16
C LEU A 52 2.37 5.85 -0.02
N ALA A 53 3.27 5.54 -0.95
CA ALA A 53 3.61 4.17 -1.26
C ALA A 53 5.12 3.96 -1.40
N ARG A 54 5.59 2.86 -0.81
CA ARG A 54 6.94 2.36 -1.05
C ARG A 54 7.06 1.98 -2.53
N HIS A 55 8.26 2.14 -3.08
CA HIS A 55 8.51 1.92 -4.50
C HIS A 55 7.96 0.58 -5.01
N GLN A 56 8.17 -0.52 -4.29
CA GLN A 56 7.71 -1.84 -4.72
C GLN A 56 6.18 -1.92 -4.81
N CYS A 57 5.46 -1.35 -3.83
CA CYS A 57 4.01 -1.32 -3.88
C CYS A 57 3.52 -0.47 -5.06
N ASN A 58 4.13 0.70 -5.26
CA ASN A 58 3.78 1.58 -6.36
C ASN A 58 4.04 0.90 -7.71
N LEU A 59 5.20 0.26 -7.85
CA LEU A 59 5.59 -0.43 -9.07
C LEU A 59 4.62 -1.56 -9.44
N HIS A 60 4.31 -2.42 -8.47
CA HIS A 60 3.46 -3.59 -8.70
C HIS A 60 1.98 -3.21 -8.87
N LYS A 61 1.53 -2.17 -8.19
CA LYS A 61 0.19 -1.67 -8.41
C LYS A 61 0.05 -1.06 -9.80
N GLY A 62 1.03 -0.24 -10.21
CA GLY A 62 0.98 0.47 -11.48
C GLY A 62 -0.32 1.26 -11.60
N THR A 63 -0.98 1.15 -12.75
CA THR A 63 -2.27 1.80 -13.00
C THR A 63 -3.46 0.89 -12.72
N ASN A 64 -3.25 -0.27 -12.12
CA ASN A 64 -4.32 -1.23 -11.86
C ASN A 64 -5.31 -0.72 -10.83
N LEU A 65 -6.59 -0.95 -11.09
CA LEU A 65 -7.69 -0.65 -10.18
C LEU A 65 -8.27 -1.92 -9.57
N ALA A 66 -7.95 -3.08 -10.17
CA ALA A 66 -8.50 -4.37 -9.80
C ALA A 66 -7.55 -5.50 -10.18
N THR A 67 -7.82 -6.67 -9.63
CA THR A 67 -7.16 -7.92 -10.00
C THR A 67 -8.19 -9.04 -10.00
N ILE A 68 -7.75 -10.27 -10.19
CA ILE A 68 -8.64 -11.43 -10.17
C ILE A 68 -8.49 -12.14 -8.83
N ASP A 69 -9.60 -12.34 -8.13
CA ASP A 69 -9.65 -13.15 -6.92
C ASP A 69 -9.44 -14.61 -7.28
N GLN A 70 -8.45 -15.25 -6.65
CA GLN A 70 -8.06 -16.61 -7.02
C GLN A 70 -9.08 -17.67 -6.61
N GLU A 71 -9.88 -17.39 -5.59
CA GLU A 71 -10.90 -18.36 -5.16
C GLU A 71 -12.14 -18.32 -6.03
N SER A 72 -12.68 -17.13 -6.29
CA SER A 72 -13.91 -16.96 -7.07
C SER A 72 -13.67 -16.84 -8.57
N GLU A 73 -12.44 -16.53 -8.98
CA GLU A 73 -12.05 -16.20 -10.34
C GLU A 73 -12.73 -14.94 -10.89
N GLU A 74 -13.34 -14.16 -9.99
CA GLU A 74 -13.99 -12.90 -10.34
C GLU A 74 -13.06 -11.71 -10.14
N ARG A 75 -13.39 -10.63 -10.81
CA ARG A 75 -12.67 -9.36 -10.62
C ARG A 75 -12.93 -8.82 -9.23
N VAL A 76 -11.87 -8.39 -8.55
CA VAL A 76 -11.96 -7.71 -7.27
C VAL A 76 -11.16 -6.42 -7.34
N ARG A 77 -11.72 -5.33 -6.82
CA ARG A 77 -10.98 -4.07 -6.75
C ARG A 77 -9.85 -4.17 -5.75
N LEU A 78 -8.86 -3.29 -5.90
CA LEU A 78 -7.75 -3.21 -4.96
C LEU A 78 -8.15 -2.40 -3.73
N PHE A 79 -7.41 -2.62 -2.64
CA PHE A 79 -7.52 -1.81 -1.43
C PHE A 79 -7.28 -0.34 -1.77
N ASN A 80 -8.13 0.55 -1.25
CA ASN A 80 -8.02 1.99 -1.42
C ASN A 80 -7.85 2.63 -0.03
N PRO A 81 -6.66 3.17 0.29
CA PRO A 81 -6.41 3.69 1.64
C PRO A 81 -7.27 4.90 2.03
N ARG A 82 -7.97 5.54 1.06
CA ARG A 82 -8.84 6.68 1.37
C ARG A 82 -10.25 6.26 1.80
N ILE A 83 -10.73 5.12 1.31
CA ILE A 83 -12.10 4.67 1.59
C ILE A 83 -12.16 3.42 2.45
N ASP A 84 -11.09 2.64 2.49
CA ASP A 84 -11.04 1.38 3.23
C ASP A 84 -10.22 1.54 4.51
N THR A 85 -10.50 0.69 5.49
CA THR A 85 -9.73 0.57 6.72
C THR A 85 -8.78 -0.62 6.58
N TRP A 86 -7.48 -0.39 6.78
CA TRP A 86 -6.45 -1.41 6.60
C TRP A 86 -6.75 -2.69 7.38
N ASN A 87 -7.09 -2.56 8.67
CA ASN A 87 -7.32 -3.71 9.55
C ASN A 87 -8.58 -4.52 9.19
N GLU A 88 -9.46 -4.00 8.37
CA GLU A 88 -10.61 -4.76 7.86
C GLU A 88 -10.20 -5.73 6.76
N HIS A 89 -9.18 -5.38 6.00
CA HIS A 89 -8.77 -6.15 4.83
C HIS A 89 -7.47 -6.94 5.04
N PHE A 90 -6.70 -6.57 6.05
CA PHE A 90 -5.41 -7.18 6.33
C PHE A 90 -5.20 -7.38 7.83
N ARG A 91 -4.30 -8.30 8.17
CA ARG A 91 -3.74 -8.41 9.51
C ARG A 91 -2.28 -8.81 9.40
N LEU A 92 -1.51 -8.52 10.45
CA LEU A 92 -0.16 -9.04 10.59
C LEU A 92 -0.24 -10.36 11.36
N GLU A 93 0.42 -11.38 10.82
CA GLU A 93 0.64 -12.66 11.48
C GLU A 93 2.14 -12.83 11.53
N ASP A 94 2.72 -12.58 12.71
CA ASP A 94 4.15 -12.33 12.85
C ASP A 94 4.54 -11.17 11.91
N ALA A 95 5.40 -11.38 10.93
CA ALA A 95 5.79 -10.33 9.98
C ALA A 95 5.05 -10.42 8.64
N GLU A 96 4.22 -11.43 8.47
CA GLU A 96 3.48 -11.65 7.23
C GLU A 96 2.17 -10.86 7.23
N ILE A 97 1.88 -10.20 6.11
CA ILE A 97 0.58 -9.55 5.91
C ILE A 97 -0.38 -10.57 5.31
N ILE A 98 -1.47 -10.81 6.01
CA ILE A 98 -2.51 -11.75 5.59
C ILE A 98 -3.74 -10.96 5.15
N GLY A 99 -4.24 -11.26 3.96
CA GLY A 99 -5.51 -10.70 3.50
C GLY A 99 -6.68 -11.37 4.23
N GLN A 100 -7.66 -10.59 4.67
CA GLN A 100 -8.83 -11.06 5.38
C GLN A 100 -10.10 -11.00 4.54
N THR A 101 -10.02 -10.42 3.36
CA THR A 101 -11.13 -10.24 2.42
C THR A 101 -10.63 -10.50 1.01
N PRO A 102 -11.52 -10.70 0.03
CA PRO A 102 -11.08 -10.79 -1.37
C PRO A 102 -10.27 -9.57 -1.82
N ILE A 103 -10.65 -8.36 -1.39
CA ILE A 103 -9.90 -7.13 -1.65
C ILE A 103 -8.50 -7.24 -1.06
N GLY A 104 -8.39 -7.65 0.21
CA GLY A 104 -7.10 -7.79 0.88
C GLY A 104 -6.24 -8.86 0.23
N ASN A 105 -6.79 -10.03 -0.05
CA ASN A 105 -6.07 -11.12 -0.69
C ASN A 105 -5.52 -10.73 -2.07
N GLY A 106 -6.34 -10.09 -2.88
CA GLY A 106 -5.93 -9.64 -4.20
C GLY A 106 -4.83 -8.58 -4.13
N THR A 107 -4.95 -7.66 -3.19
CA THR A 107 -3.97 -6.58 -3.02
C THR A 107 -2.63 -7.13 -2.51
N VAL A 108 -2.64 -7.99 -1.51
CA VAL A 108 -1.40 -8.63 -0.99
C VAL A 108 -0.65 -9.31 -2.13
N ARG A 109 -1.38 -10.07 -2.93
CA ARG A 109 -0.79 -10.84 -4.02
C ARG A 109 -0.25 -9.94 -5.15
N LEU A 110 -1.06 -9.00 -5.63
CA LEU A 110 -0.66 -8.13 -6.74
C LEU A 110 0.51 -7.24 -6.36
N LEU A 111 0.50 -6.66 -5.18
CA LEU A 111 1.56 -5.77 -4.71
C LEU A 111 2.76 -6.52 -4.12
N LYS A 112 2.68 -7.84 -4.05
CA LYS A 112 3.75 -8.69 -3.50
C LYS A 112 4.22 -8.22 -2.13
N MET A 113 3.26 -7.94 -1.25
CA MET A 113 3.54 -7.34 0.06
C MET A 113 4.44 -8.21 0.95
N ASN A 114 4.45 -9.52 0.73
CA ASN A 114 5.26 -10.47 1.47
C ASN A 114 6.47 -10.96 0.66
N SER A 115 7.01 -10.14 -0.24
CA SER A 115 8.26 -10.47 -0.92
C SER A 115 9.34 -10.76 0.12
N GLU A 116 10.28 -11.64 -0.21
CA GLU A 116 11.30 -12.10 0.73
C GLU A 116 12.03 -10.96 1.42
N ARG A 117 12.44 -9.95 0.66
CA ARG A 117 13.14 -8.77 1.19
C ARG A 117 12.29 -7.99 2.18
N ARG A 118 11.02 -7.71 1.82
CA ARG A 118 10.11 -6.93 2.67
C ARG A 118 9.71 -7.72 3.92
N LEU A 119 9.49 -9.02 3.78
CA LEU A 119 9.19 -9.88 4.92
C LEU A 119 10.34 -9.89 5.93
N ARG A 120 11.57 -10.03 5.44
CA ARG A 120 12.77 -10.01 6.28
C ARG A 120 12.93 -8.67 7.01
N LEU A 121 12.76 -7.57 6.28
CA LEU A 121 12.84 -6.22 6.86
C LEU A 121 11.79 -6.03 7.94
N ARG A 122 10.57 -6.45 7.69
CA ARG A 122 9.47 -6.32 8.64
C ARG A 122 9.75 -7.12 9.92
N LYS A 123 10.31 -8.32 9.79
CA LYS A 123 10.75 -9.12 10.94
C LYS A 123 11.76 -8.37 11.80
N GLN A 124 12.74 -7.75 11.18
CA GLN A 124 13.76 -6.98 11.88
C GLN A 124 13.15 -5.78 12.63
N LEU A 125 12.28 -5.02 11.97
CA LEU A 125 11.66 -3.84 12.56
C LEU A 125 10.74 -4.20 13.72
N LEU A 126 9.98 -5.28 13.60
CA LEU A 126 9.13 -5.76 14.68
C LEU A 126 9.95 -6.23 15.88
N ALA A 127 11.09 -6.89 15.64
CA ALA A 127 11.97 -7.37 16.71
C ALA A 127 12.60 -6.23 17.50
N THR A 128 12.87 -5.08 16.86
CA THR A 128 13.47 -3.91 17.50
C THR A 128 12.46 -2.88 18.00
N GLY A 129 11.19 -3.12 17.79
CA GLY A 129 10.14 -2.18 18.18
C GLY A 129 10.03 -0.95 17.29
N GLU A 130 10.62 -0.97 16.09
CA GLU A 130 10.59 0.14 15.16
C GLU A 130 9.35 0.14 14.27
N MET A 131 8.47 -0.81 14.51
CA MET A 131 7.27 -0.95 13.70
C MET A 131 6.09 -1.47 14.52
#